data_9275a84dd2c5f8f9db805ec6dbb10614
#
_entry.id   9275a84dd2c5f8f9db805ec6dbb10614
#
_cell.length_a   1.000
_cell.length_b   1.000
_cell.length_c   1.000
_cell.angle_alpha   90.00
_cell.angle_beta   90.00
_cell.angle_gamma   90.00
#
_symmetry.space_group_name_H-M   'P 1'
#
loop_
_entity.id
_entity.type
_entity.pdbx_description
1 polymer ?
#
loop_
_entity_poly.entity_id
_entity_poly.type
_entity_poly.pdbx_seq_one_letter_code
_entity_poly.pdbx_strand_id
1 'polypeptide(L)'
;HLNRSGIVESIDKNIIVVRLDKLNEQDEDFKNVDTLQLDCRNCGYELENLKEGKKIIFYYFPYNADVRPLKVENIYVINEKESNIDLMKKAGQLLDPYRDKTDESIYARGKSGGVITTKDIEQATEFYILAGYEQSDAEDKAVEYMLQRDATYQRAIAVGYSVSDDEINDYLDDLKVTINDSINSEEAQALISQFGSEEEYWQHESEVYKINLPIEKYLESLKQEYLKNSISTRSNNQEAEETIENYNRYIEEVQSELVKQEQYEIFE
;
A
#
# COMPACT_ATOMS: atom_id res chain seq x y z
N HIS A 1 -5.72 -2.57 2.68
CA HIS A 1 -6.50 -1.31 2.58
C HIS A 1 -7.54 -1.46 1.48
N LEU A 2 -8.74 -0.94 1.73
CA LEU A 2 -9.72 -0.73 0.67
C LEU A 2 -9.62 0.71 0.18
N ASN A 3 -10.06 0.98 -1.03
CA ASN A 3 -10.12 2.33 -1.56
C ASN A 3 -11.49 2.65 -2.14
N ARG A 4 -11.78 3.93 -2.22
CA ARG A 4 -12.96 4.49 -2.86
C ARG A 4 -12.61 5.82 -3.51
N SER A 5 -13.40 6.21 -4.48
CA SER A 5 -13.27 7.51 -5.11
C SER A 5 -14.55 8.34 -5.00
N GLY A 6 -14.38 9.63 -5.13
CA GLY A 6 -15.50 10.56 -5.12
C GLY A 6 -15.04 12.00 -5.31
N ILE A 7 -16.00 12.91 -5.35
CA ILE A 7 -15.78 14.33 -5.54
C ILE A 7 -15.92 15.05 -4.21
N VAL A 8 -14.93 15.85 -3.84
CA VAL A 8 -14.95 16.68 -2.64
C VAL A 8 -16.05 17.73 -2.74
N GLU A 9 -17.00 17.68 -1.82
CA GLU A 9 -18.13 18.64 -1.76
C GLU A 9 -17.88 19.76 -0.75
N SER A 10 -17.20 19.47 0.36
CA SER A 10 -16.79 20.49 1.33
C SER A 10 -15.61 20.03 2.17
N ILE A 11 -14.89 21.00 2.73
CA ILE A 11 -13.75 20.80 3.61
C ILE A 11 -13.93 21.67 4.85
N ASP A 12 -13.92 21.03 6.02
CA ASP A 12 -13.90 21.72 7.33
C ASP A 12 -12.78 21.14 8.19
N LYS A 13 -11.64 21.84 8.20
CA LYS A 13 -10.41 21.42 8.88
C LYS A 13 -9.98 20.03 8.37
N ASN A 14 -10.09 19.01 9.23
CA ASN A 14 -9.69 17.64 8.93
C ASN A 14 -10.87 16.74 8.53
N ILE A 15 -12.06 17.30 8.37
CA ILE A 15 -13.24 16.59 7.90
C ILE A 15 -13.54 17.00 6.47
N ILE A 16 -13.65 16.02 5.59
CA ILE A 16 -13.98 16.22 4.20
C ILE A 16 -15.32 15.53 3.93
N VAL A 17 -16.22 16.21 3.23
CA VAL A 17 -17.43 15.59 2.68
C VAL A 17 -17.17 15.22 1.23
N VAL A 18 -17.36 13.96 0.91
CA VAL A 18 -17.13 13.43 -0.43
C VAL A 18 -18.42 12.82 -0.96
N ARG A 19 -18.82 13.23 -2.15
CA ARG A 19 -19.86 12.54 -2.90
C ARG A 19 -19.22 11.38 -3.64
N LEU A 20 -19.61 10.16 -3.26
CA LEU A 20 -19.03 8.93 -3.80
C LEU A 20 -19.35 8.76 -5.28
N ASP A 21 -18.40 8.21 -6.02
CA ASP A 21 -18.69 7.70 -7.35
C ASP A 21 -19.72 6.55 -7.25
N LYS A 22 -20.53 6.37 -8.31
CA LYS A 22 -21.52 5.30 -8.31
C LYS A 22 -20.85 3.96 -8.09
N LEU A 23 -21.30 3.27 -7.06
CA LEU A 23 -20.85 1.94 -6.70
C LEU A 23 -21.53 0.87 -7.57
N ASN A 24 -20.82 -0.22 -7.85
CA ASN A 24 -21.46 -1.41 -8.37
C ASN A 24 -22.31 -2.06 -7.27
N GLU A 25 -23.36 -2.78 -7.66
CA GLU A 25 -24.35 -3.40 -6.74
C GLU A 25 -23.74 -4.39 -5.72
N GLN A 26 -22.48 -4.78 -5.91
CA GLN A 26 -21.75 -5.74 -5.04
C GLN A 26 -21.00 -5.11 -3.89
N ASP A 27 -20.93 -3.77 -3.82
CA ASP A 27 -20.18 -3.08 -2.77
C ASP A 27 -21.02 -2.90 -1.50
N GLU A 28 -20.87 -3.79 -0.53
CA GLU A 28 -21.68 -3.81 0.69
C GLU A 28 -21.35 -2.68 1.67
N ASP A 29 -20.11 -2.19 1.71
CA ASP A 29 -19.64 -1.24 2.72
C ASP A 29 -20.34 0.12 2.70
N PHE A 30 -20.73 0.61 1.52
CA PHE A 30 -21.38 1.92 1.34
C PHE A 30 -22.65 1.85 0.52
N LYS A 31 -23.34 0.71 0.54
CA LYS A 31 -24.59 0.52 -0.16
C LYS A 31 -25.62 1.57 0.27
N ASN A 32 -26.14 2.34 -0.68
CA ASN A 32 -27.05 3.47 -0.47
C ASN A 32 -26.45 4.70 0.23
N VAL A 33 -25.13 4.87 0.22
CA VAL A 33 -24.47 6.09 0.70
C VAL A 33 -24.05 6.92 -0.51
N ASP A 34 -24.67 8.09 -0.70
CA ASP A 34 -24.31 9.01 -1.77
C ASP A 34 -23.14 9.92 -1.35
N THR A 35 -23.10 10.32 -0.09
CA THR A 35 -22.06 11.19 0.49
C THR A 35 -21.47 10.60 1.75
N LEU A 36 -20.19 10.78 1.94
CA LEU A 36 -19.44 10.25 3.08
C LEU A 36 -18.59 11.36 3.71
N GLN A 37 -18.59 11.42 5.04
CA GLN A 37 -17.66 12.26 5.78
C GLN A 37 -16.38 11.46 6.06
N LEU A 38 -15.23 12.01 5.65
CA LEU A 38 -13.91 11.44 5.86
C LEU A 38 -13.20 12.20 6.98
N ASP A 39 -12.63 11.48 7.92
CA ASP A 39 -11.73 12.01 8.94
C ASP A 39 -10.28 11.83 8.48
N CYS A 40 -9.65 12.94 8.14
CA CYS A 40 -8.33 12.97 7.52
C CYS A 40 -7.23 13.43 8.50
N ARG A 41 -7.47 13.37 9.82
CA ARG A 41 -6.49 13.81 10.84
C ARG A 41 -5.15 13.08 10.75
N ASN A 42 -5.18 11.83 10.29
CA ASN A 42 -4.01 10.96 10.19
C ASN A 42 -3.63 10.64 8.74
N CYS A 43 -4.28 11.29 7.75
CA CYS A 43 -3.88 11.06 6.37
C CYS A 43 -2.61 11.85 6.04
N GLY A 44 -1.73 11.23 5.26
CA GLY A 44 -0.44 11.83 4.88
C GLY A 44 -0.54 12.97 3.86
N TYR A 45 -1.76 13.40 3.50
CA TYR A 45 -1.98 14.46 2.52
C TYR A 45 -2.20 15.81 3.20
N GLU A 46 -1.54 16.85 2.71
CA GLU A 46 -1.76 18.24 3.16
C GLU A 46 -3.10 18.77 2.64
N LEU A 47 -4.11 18.76 3.52
CA LEU A 47 -5.46 19.18 3.19
C LEU A 47 -5.56 20.65 2.74
N GLU A 48 -4.57 21.48 3.05
CA GLU A 48 -4.50 22.89 2.62
C GLU A 48 -4.48 23.03 1.08
N ASN A 49 -4.01 22.03 0.37
CA ASN A 49 -3.96 21.99 -1.08
C ASN A 49 -5.22 21.39 -1.71
N LEU A 50 -6.10 20.76 -0.91
CA LEU A 50 -7.33 20.18 -1.39
C LEU A 50 -8.38 21.26 -1.62
N LYS A 51 -9.16 21.15 -2.70
CA LYS A 51 -10.24 22.08 -3.05
C LYS A 51 -11.53 21.32 -3.32
N GLU A 52 -12.64 21.99 -3.02
CA GLU A 52 -13.96 21.53 -3.44
C GLU A 52 -14.02 21.32 -4.97
N GLY A 53 -14.77 20.32 -5.40
CA GLY A 53 -14.86 19.91 -6.79
C GLY A 53 -13.76 18.97 -7.28
N LYS A 54 -12.70 18.76 -6.51
CA LYS A 54 -11.65 17.81 -6.85
C LYS A 54 -12.11 16.37 -6.67
N LYS A 55 -11.75 15.52 -7.61
CA LYS A 55 -11.91 14.07 -7.49
C LYS A 55 -10.75 13.52 -6.69
N ILE A 56 -11.06 12.64 -5.73
CA ILE A 56 -10.07 11.99 -4.87
C ILE A 56 -10.29 10.49 -4.86
N ILE A 57 -9.20 9.75 -4.63
CA ILE A 57 -9.22 8.37 -4.12
C ILE A 57 -8.81 8.45 -2.65
N PHE A 58 -9.52 7.75 -1.79
CA PHE A 58 -9.18 7.63 -0.38
C PHE A 58 -9.07 6.17 0.04
N TYR A 59 -8.13 5.92 0.95
CA TYR A 59 -7.81 4.59 1.45
C TYR A 59 -8.25 4.47 2.89
N TYR A 60 -8.89 3.35 3.23
CA TYR A 60 -9.37 3.05 4.57
C TYR A 60 -9.20 1.57 4.89
N PHE A 61 -9.26 1.23 6.18
CA PHE A 61 -9.29 -0.16 6.58
C PHE A 61 -10.73 -0.70 6.61
N PRO A 62 -10.98 -1.98 6.25
CA PRO A 62 -12.32 -2.56 6.22
C PRO A 62 -13.09 -2.41 7.53
N TYR A 63 -12.41 -2.51 8.66
CA TYR A 63 -13.01 -2.36 9.98
C TYR A 63 -13.45 -0.92 10.31
N ASN A 64 -13.07 0.08 9.52
CA ASN A 64 -13.53 1.44 9.64
C ASN A 64 -14.79 1.74 8.80
N ALA A 65 -15.23 0.80 7.95
CA ALA A 65 -16.33 1.04 7.01
C ALA A 65 -17.63 1.52 7.67
N ASP A 66 -17.90 1.10 8.91
CA ASP A 66 -19.09 1.49 9.70
C ASP A 66 -18.86 2.72 10.58
N VAL A 67 -17.64 3.23 10.69
CA VAL A 67 -17.30 4.40 11.52
C VAL A 67 -17.67 5.68 10.80
N ARG A 68 -18.24 6.66 11.52
CA ARG A 68 -18.61 7.97 10.95
C ARG A 68 -18.10 9.10 11.85
N PRO A 69 -17.32 10.08 11.33
CA PRO A 69 -16.71 10.12 10.00
C PRO A 69 -15.81 8.91 9.71
N LEU A 70 -15.72 8.47 8.45
CA LEU A 70 -14.83 7.38 8.06
C LEU A 70 -13.37 7.81 8.24
N LYS A 71 -12.63 7.09 9.05
CA LYS A 71 -11.19 7.32 9.20
C LYS A 71 -10.46 6.87 7.94
N VAL A 72 -9.69 7.76 7.34
CA VAL A 72 -8.90 7.49 6.14
C VAL A 72 -7.41 7.57 6.44
N GLU A 73 -6.67 6.67 5.82
CA GLU A 73 -5.21 6.56 5.97
C GLU A 73 -4.48 7.47 4.98
N ASN A 74 -5.04 7.60 3.78
CA ASN A 74 -4.45 8.43 2.76
C ASN A 74 -5.50 8.94 1.76
N ILE A 75 -5.19 10.07 1.12
CA ILE A 75 -5.99 10.67 0.06
C ILE A 75 -5.07 10.99 -1.11
N TYR A 76 -5.54 10.72 -2.32
CA TYR A 76 -4.88 11.14 -3.55
C TYR A 76 -5.84 11.98 -4.37
N VAL A 77 -5.40 13.15 -4.82
CA VAL A 77 -6.17 14.00 -5.72
C VAL A 77 -5.96 13.52 -7.15
N ILE A 78 -7.06 13.13 -7.77
CA ILE A 78 -7.06 12.82 -9.20
C ILE A 78 -7.14 14.16 -9.95
N ASN A 79 -6.11 14.50 -10.69
CA ASN A 79 -6.19 15.63 -11.61
C ASN A 79 -7.23 15.31 -12.69
N GLU A 80 -8.12 16.26 -13.01
CA GLU A 80 -9.23 16.10 -13.96
C GLU A 80 -8.81 15.64 -15.37
N LYS A 81 -7.50 15.53 -15.62
CA LYS A 81 -6.92 15.06 -16.88
C LYS A 81 -6.48 13.60 -16.89
N GLU A 82 -6.43 12.94 -15.74
CA GLU A 82 -5.97 11.55 -15.66
C GLU A 82 -7.06 10.66 -15.09
N SER A 83 -7.54 9.71 -15.89
CA SER A 83 -8.42 8.64 -15.41
C SER A 83 -7.63 7.67 -14.51
N ASN A 84 -8.32 6.91 -13.65
CA ASN A 84 -7.68 5.80 -12.91
C ASN A 84 -6.93 4.86 -13.86
N ILE A 85 -7.46 4.65 -15.06
CA ILE A 85 -6.83 3.85 -16.12
C ILE A 85 -5.49 4.44 -16.53
N ASP A 86 -5.36 5.77 -16.68
CA ASP A 86 -4.10 6.40 -17.05
C ASP A 86 -3.07 6.33 -15.92
N LEU A 87 -3.51 6.44 -14.65
CA LEU A 87 -2.67 6.21 -13.48
C LEU A 87 -2.17 4.76 -13.43
N MET A 88 -3.05 3.79 -13.68
CA MET A 88 -2.68 2.38 -13.71
C MET A 88 -1.72 2.05 -14.86
N LYS A 89 -1.88 2.67 -16.03
CA LYS A 89 -0.89 2.56 -17.11
C LYS A 89 0.47 3.11 -16.70
N LYS A 90 0.53 4.27 -16.07
CA LYS A 90 1.80 4.82 -15.55
C LYS A 90 2.42 3.88 -14.51
N ALA A 91 1.63 3.38 -13.57
CA ALA A 91 2.09 2.41 -12.58
C ALA A 91 2.66 1.14 -13.24
N GLY A 92 1.96 0.59 -14.25
CA GLY A 92 2.45 -0.56 -15.01
C GLY A 92 3.75 -0.27 -15.76
N GLN A 93 3.90 0.94 -16.32
CA GLN A 93 5.15 1.36 -16.93
C GLN A 93 6.32 1.46 -15.94
N LEU A 94 6.07 1.83 -14.69
CA LEU A 94 7.08 1.86 -13.64
C LEU A 94 7.47 0.47 -13.15
N LEU A 95 6.51 -0.47 -13.19
CA LEU A 95 6.74 -1.86 -12.76
C LEU A 95 7.49 -2.69 -13.80
N ASP A 96 7.44 -2.32 -15.10
CA ASP A 96 8.06 -3.12 -16.15
C ASP A 96 9.60 -3.23 -15.93
N PRO A 97 10.13 -4.40 -15.51
CA PRO A 97 11.54 -4.58 -15.22
C PRO A 97 12.42 -4.54 -16.46
N TYR A 98 11.82 -4.63 -17.65
CA TYR A 98 12.53 -4.66 -18.93
C TYR A 98 12.67 -3.28 -19.56
N ARG A 99 12.00 -2.28 -18.99
CA ARG A 99 11.97 -0.91 -19.52
C ARG A 99 13.34 -0.23 -19.49
N ASP A 100 14.13 -0.48 -18.42
CA ASP A 100 15.48 0.05 -18.28
C ASP A 100 16.43 -1.01 -17.71
N LYS A 101 17.31 -1.52 -18.57
CA LYS A 101 18.29 -2.56 -18.20
C LYS A 101 19.60 -2.01 -17.64
N THR A 102 19.66 -0.73 -17.30
CA THR A 102 20.90 -0.08 -16.91
C THR A 102 20.92 0.21 -15.43
N ASP A 103 21.94 -0.31 -14.81
CA ASP A 103 22.48 -0.07 -13.50
C ASP A 103 21.91 -0.93 -12.35
N GLU A 104 22.72 -1.93 -11.98
CA GLU A 104 22.57 -2.76 -10.77
C GLU A 104 23.47 -2.21 -9.64
N SER A 105 23.71 -0.90 -9.58
CA SER A 105 24.50 -0.33 -8.49
C SER A 105 23.81 -0.58 -7.15
N ILE A 106 24.59 -0.97 -6.17
CA ILE A 106 24.09 -1.22 -4.82
C ILE A 106 23.92 0.12 -4.13
N TYR A 107 22.69 0.41 -3.68
CA TYR A 107 22.41 1.54 -2.81
C TYR A 107 22.70 1.22 -1.33
N ALA A 108 22.23 0.06 -0.87
CA ALA A 108 22.44 -0.36 0.52
C ALA A 108 22.65 -1.87 0.63
N ARG A 109 23.39 -2.26 1.66
CA ARG A 109 23.57 -3.67 2.03
C ARG A 109 23.34 -3.85 3.52
N GLY A 110 22.40 -4.73 3.88
CA GLY A 110 22.10 -5.11 5.24
C GLY A 110 23.10 -6.17 5.76
N LYS A 111 23.26 -6.22 7.06
CA LYS A 111 24.10 -7.20 7.76
C LYS A 111 23.70 -8.65 7.47
N SER A 112 22.43 -8.93 7.30
CA SER A 112 21.90 -10.27 6.97
C SER A 112 22.09 -10.64 5.51
N GLY A 113 22.66 -9.77 4.69
CA GLY A 113 23.00 -10.00 3.28
C GLY A 113 21.97 -9.46 2.30
N GLY A 114 20.91 -8.80 2.77
CA GLY A 114 19.96 -8.08 1.92
C GLY A 114 20.66 -7.00 1.12
N VAL A 115 20.24 -6.81 -0.13
CA VAL A 115 20.78 -5.81 -1.04
C VAL A 115 19.63 -4.99 -1.61
N ILE A 116 19.77 -3.68 -1.52
CA ILE A 116 18.87 -2.71 -2.14
C ILE A 116 19.66 -2.02 -3.23
N THR A 117 19.14 -2.02 -4.45
CA THR A 117 19.80 -1.36 -5.58
C THR A 117 19.37 0.09 -5.71
N THR A 118 20.17 0.90 -6.41
CA THR A 118 19.78 2.27 -6.75
C THR A 118 18.48 2.27 -7.55
N LYS A 119 18.31 1.29 -8.45
CA LYS A 119 17.09 1.12 -9.23
C LYS A 119 15.86 0.89 -8.36
N ASP A 120 15.96 0.12 -7.27
CA ASP A 120 14.85 -0.10 -6.33
C ASP A 120 14.41 1.22 -5.68
N ILE A 121 15.38 2.06 -5.31
CA ILE A 121 15.10 3.39 -4.74
C ILE A 121 14.48 4.31 -5.79
N GLU A 122 15.02 4.37 -6.99
CA GLU A 122 14.48 5.19 -8.08
C GLU A 122 13.04 4.79 -8.43
N GLN A 123 12.77 3.49 -8.57
CA GLN A 123 11.44 3.00 -8.85
C GLN A 123 10.45 3.36 -7.72
N ALA A 124 10.84 3.14 -6.47
CA ALA A 124 10.01 3.50 -5.32
C ALA A 124 9.77 5.02 -5.26
N THR A 125 10.79 5.84 -5.56
CA THR A 125 10.66 7.30 -5.64
C THR A 125 9.62 7.70 -6.69
N GLU A 126 9.70 7.14 -7.89
CA GLU A 126 8.74 7.44 -8.96
C GLU A 126 7.30 7.05 -8.58
N PHE A 127 7.11 5.95 -7.83
CA PHE A 127 5.80 5.60 -7.29
C PHE A 127 5.28 6.63 -6.28
N TYR A 128 6.14 7.15 -5.40
CA TYR A 128 5.74 8.23 -4.49
C TYR A 128 5.42 9.52 -5.22
N ILE A 129 6.17 9.87 -6.27
CA ILE A 129 5.86 11.02 -7.14
C ILE A 129 4.52 10.80 -7.86
N LEU A 130 4.27 9.60 -8.39
CA LEU A 130 2.98 9.25 -9.01
C LEU A 130 1.83 9.37 -8.01
N ALA A 131 2.08 9.10 -6.74
CA ALA A 131 1.16 9.28 -5.63
C ALA A 131 0.98 10.75 -5.19
N GLY A 132 1.74 11.69 -5.77
CA GLY A 132 1.60 13.12 -5.55
C GLY A 132 2.59 13.74 -4.57
N TYR A 133 3.61 13.01 -4.13
CA TYR A 133 4.67 13.58 -3.29
C TYR A 133 5.64 14.44 -4.11
N GLU A 134 6.19 15.48 -3.49
CA GLU A 134 7.29 16.24 -4.06
C GLU A 134 8.56 15.38 -4.10
N GLN A 135 9.50 15.70 -5.04
CA GLN A 135 10.68 14.89 -5.31
C GLN A 135 11.48 14.53 -4.05
N SER A 136 11.80 15.53 -3.22
CA SER A 136 12.61 15.29 -2.00
C SER A 136 11.91 14.38 -1.00
N ASP A 137 10.62 14.58 -0.78
CA ASP A 137 9.84 13.76 0.15
C ASP A 137 9.64 12.34 -0.39
N ALA A 138 9.51 12.22 -1.72
CA ALA A 138 9.41 10.94 -2.41
C ALA A 138 10.69 10.11 -2.26
N GLU A 139 11.87 10.74 -2.40
CA GLU A 139 13.17 10.11 -2.22
C GLU A 139 13.35 9.59 -0.78
N ASP A 140 13.07 10.44 0.23
CA ASP A 140 13.18 10.05 1.64
C ASP A 140 12.25 8.87 1.96
N LYS A 141 11.00 8.92 1.49
CA LYS A 141 10.02 7.84 1.68
C LYS A 141 10.40 6.56 0.96
N ALA A 142 10.97 6.66 -0.24
CA ALA A 142 11.44 5.50 -1.00
C ALA A 142 12.57 4.77 -0.26
N VAL A 143 13.53 5.51 0.27
CA VAL A 143 14.63 4.96 1.07
C VAL A 143 14.08 4.28 2.32
N GLU A 144 13.24 4.97 3.09
CA GLU A 144 12.63 4.41 4.30
C GLU A 144 11.86 3.12 4.00
N TYR A 145 11.01 3.14 2.97
CA TYR A 145 10.20 1.98 2.55
C TYR A 145 11.08 0.79 2.18
N MET A 146 12.11 1.00 1.35
CA MET A 146 12.95 -0.09 0.88
C MET A 146 13.80 -0.70 2.00
N LEU A 147 14.31 0.11 2.92
CA LEU A 147 15.01 -0.37 4.11
C LEU A 147 14.08 -1.19 5.02
N GLN A 148 12.88 -0.68 5.29
CA GLN A 148 11.89 -1.40 6.11
C GLN A 148 11.44 -2.71 5.46
N ARG A 149 11.21 -2.71 4.15
CA ARG A 149 10.80 -3.89 3.39
C ARG A 149 11.87 -4.98 3.45
N ASP A 150 13.14 -4.63 3.15
CA ASP A 150 14.24 -5.59 3.20
C ASP A 150 14.47 -6.11 4.62
N ALA A 151 14.56 -5.24 5.62
CA ALA A 151 14.76 -5.65 7.01
C ALA A 151 13.65 -6.58 7.51
N THR A 152 12.39 -6.31 7.13
CA THR A 152 11.25 -7.16 7.49
C THR A 152 11.34 -8.51 6.78
N TYR A 153 11.73 -8.53 5.51
CA TYR A 153 11.95 -9.77 4.76
C TYR A 153 13.06 -10.62 5.38
N GLN A 154 14.23 -10.02 5.65
CA GLN A 154 15.35 -10.74 6.28
C GLN A 154 14.93 -11.35 7.62
N ARG A 155 14.17 -10.59 8.41
CA ARG A 155 13.61 -11.10 9.67
C ARG A 155 12.63 -12.24 9.46
N ALA A 156 11.70 -12.11 8.51
CA ALA A 156 10.73 -13.14 8.19
C ALA A 156 11.42 -14.48 7.85
N ILE A 157 12.40 -14.44 6.96
CA ILE A 157 13.18 -15.62 6.58
C ILE A 157 13.95 -16.20 7.78
N ALA A 158 14.59 -15.36 8.59
CA ALA A 158 15.38 -15.79 9.76
C ALA A 158 14.53 -16.51 10.82
N VAL A 159 13.23 -16.19 10.91
CA VAL A 159 12.30 -16.86 11.86
C VAL A 159 11.43 -17.95 11.20
N GLY A 160 11.72 -18.31 9.93
CA GLY A 160 11.14 -19.47 9.26
C GLY A 160 9.92 -19.20 8.39
N TYR A 161 9.60 -17.94 8.10
CA TYR A 161 8.54 -17.58 7.15
C TYR A 161 9.09 -17.59 5.71
N SER A 162 9.26 -18.78 5.15
CA SER A 162 9.57 -18.95 3.73
C SER A 162 8.33 -19.35 2.95
N VAL A 163 8.37 -19.24 1.63
CA VAL A 163 7.35 -19.71 0.71
C VAL A 163 7.96 -20.60 -0.35
N SER A 164 7.20 -21.59 -0.80
CA SER A 164 7.55 -22.43 -1.92
C SER A 164 7.00 -21.86 -3.23
N ASP A 165 7.55 -22.29 -4.35
CA ASP A 165 7.02 -21.92 -5.68
C ASP A 165 5.56 -22.36 -5.84
N ASP A 166 5.16 -23.50 -5.26
CA ASP A 166 3.78 -23.98 -5.30
C ASP A 166 2.84 -23.01 -4.54
N GLU A 167 3.23 -22.56 -3.34
CA GLU A 167 2.44 -21.56 -2.58
C GLU A 167 2.31 -20.23 -3.32
N ILE A 168 3.37 -19.80 -4.02
CA ILE A 168 3.32 -18.59 -4.83
C ILE A 168 2.37 -18.76 -6.01
N ASN A 169 2.45 -19.89 -6.71
CA ASN A 169 1.58 -20.18 -7.85
C ASN A 169 0.10 -20.25 -7.42
N ASP A 170 -0.21 -20.93 -6.31
CA ASP A 170 -1.57 -20.99 -5.77
C ASP A 170 -2.10 -19.59 -5.44
N TYR A 171 -1.27 -18.76 -4.80
CA TYR A 171 -1.63 -17.37 -4.48
C TYR A 171 -1.89 -16.53 -5.74
N LEU A 172 -1.03 -16.64 -6.76
CA LEU A 172 -1.19 -15.90 -8.00
C LEU A 172 -2.41 -16.37 -8.80
N ASP A 173 -2.76 -17.64 -8.75
CA ASP A 173 -3.96 -18.15 -9.40
C ASP A 173 -5.23 -17.60 -8.73
N ASP A 174 -5.27 -17.53 -7.40
CA ASP A 174 -6.35 -16.87 -6.66
C ASP A 174 -6.41 -15.36 -6.95
N LEU A 175 -5.26 -14.70 -7.06
CA LEU A 175 -5.16 -13.28 -7.40
C LEU A 175 -5.70 -13.00 -8.81
N LYS A 176 -5.39 -13.84 -9.81
CA LYS A 176 -5.94 -13.74 -11.17
C LYS A 176 -7.47 -13.79 -11.16
N VAL A 177 -8.04 -14.74 -10.43
CA VAL A 177 -9.51 -14.84 -10.28
C VAL A 177 -10.06 -13.58 -9.64
N THR A 178 -9.46 -13.12 -8.55
CA THR A 178 -9.89 -11.92 -7.82
C THR A 178 -9.85 -10.66 -8.71
N ILE A 179 -8.79 -10.49 -9.49
CA ILE A 179 -8.66 -9.35 -10.42
C ILE A 179 -9.75 -9.39 -11.49
N ASN A 180 -9.99 -10.55 -12.10
CA ASN A 180 -10.96 -10.70 -13.18
C ASN A 180 -12.40 -10.48 -12.69
N ASP A 181 -12.70 -10.86 -11.46
CA ASP A 181 -14.03 -10.73 -10.86
C ASP A 181 -14.22 -9.36 -10.16
N SER A 182 -13.17 -8.54 -10.09
CA SER A 182 -13.23 -7.25 -9.41
C SER A 182 -13.89 -6.18 -10.27
N ILE A 183 -14.49 -5.20 -9.60
CA ILE A 183 -15.05 -4.00 -10.25
C ILE A 183 -13.97 -3.11 -10.88
N ASN A 184 -12.73 -3.26 -10.43
CA ASN A 184 -11.56 -2.54 -10.93
C ASN A 184 -10.77 -3.37 -11.95
N SER A 185 -11.39 -4.39 -12.56
CA SER A 185 -10.72 -5.26 -13.54
C SER A 185 -10.13 -4.49 -14.72
N GLU A 186 -10.82 -3.46 -15.21
CA GLU A 186 -10.33 -2.61 -16.31
C GLU A 186 -9.07 -1.83 -15.91
N GLU A 187 -9.00 -1.35 -14.67
CA GLU A 187 -7.83 -0.66 -14.11
C GLU A 187 -6.64 -1.62 -13.98
N ALA A 188 -6.87 -2.80 -13.45
CA ALA A 188 -5.85 -3.84 -13.35
C ALA A 188 -5.34 -4.27 -14.74
N GLN A 189 -6.25 -4.46 -15.71
CA GLN A 189 -5.87 -4.79 -17.08
C GLN A 189 -5.09 -3.66 -17.76
N ALA A 190 -5.39 -2.39 -17.43
CA ALA A 190 -4.64 -1.25 -17.94
C ALA A 190 -3.18 -1.27 -17.46
N LEU A 191 -2.94 -1.67 -16.20
CA LEU A 191 -1.60 -1.87 -15.64
C LEU A 191 -0.90 -3.05 -16.33
N ILE A 192 -1.54 -4.22 -16.37
CA ILE A 192 -1.00 -5.45 -16.95
C ILE A 192 -0.62 -5.24 -18.43
N SER A 193 -1.42 -4.46 -19.17
CA SER A 193 -1.18 -4.17 -20.59
C SER A 193 0.10 -3.37 -20.88
N GLN A 194 0.77 -2.86 -19.86
CA GLN A 194 2.04 -2.14 -20.03
C GLN A 194 3.25 -3.07 -20.06
N PHE A 195 3.09 -4.35 -19.70
CA PHE A 195 4.11 -5.37 -19.86
C PHE A 195 4.10 -5.90 -21.30
N GLY A 196 5.18 -6.54 -21.74
CA GLY A 196 5.30 -7.13 -23.06
C GLY A 196 4.27 -8.23 -23.33
N SER A 197 3.83 -8.92 -22.27
CA SER A 197 2.72 -9.89 -22.27
C SER A 197 2.15 -10.03 -20.85
N GLU A 198 0.94 -10.60 -20.76
CA GLU A 198 0.36 -10.97 -19.46
C GLU A 198 1.22 -12.01 -18.72
N GLU A 199 1.88 -12.90 -19.44
CA GLU A 199 2.80 -13.90 -18.88
C GLU A 199 4.02 -13.22 -18.23
N GLU A 200 4.59 -12.20 -18.86
CA GLU A 200 5.69 -11.41 -18.29
C GLU A 200 5.24 -10.66 -17.01
N TYR A 201 4.02 -10.13 -16.99
CA TYR A 201 3.45 -9.54 -15.78
C TYR A 201 3.38 -10.58 -14.64
N TRP A 202 2.83 -11.76 -14.89
CA TRP A 202 2.72 -12.80 -13.86
C TRP A 202 4.06 -13.37 -13.42
N GLN A 203 5.05 -13.40 -14.30
CA GLN A 203 6.43 -13.72 -13.92
C GLN A 203 7.01 -12.65 -12.99
N HIS A 204 6.80 -11.38 -13.29
CA HIS A 204 7.19 -10.29 -12.42
C HIS A 204 6.52 -10.39 -11.04
N GLU A 205 5.21 -10.59 -10.99
CA GLU A 205 4.48 -10.77 -9.74
C GLU A 205 5.00 -11.97 -8.94
N SER A 206 5.37 -13.05 -9.60
CA SER A 206 5.97 -14.22 -8.92
C SER A 206 7.24 -13.81 -8.17
N GLU A 207 8.14 -13.04 -8.78
CA GLU A 207 9.35 -12.56 -8.10
C GLU A 207 9.03 -11.57 -6.96
N VAL A 208 8.04 -10.71 -7.15
CA VAL A 208 7.57 -9.78 -6.10
C VAL A 208 7.02 -10.55 -4.89
N TYR A 209 6.21 -11.58 -5.13
CA TYR A 209 5.58 -12.35 -4.04
C TYR A 209 6.53 -13.33 -3.34
N LYS A 210 7.67 -13.68 -3.94
CA LYS A 210 8.76 -14.36 -3.21
C LYS A 210 9.25 -13.56 -2.00
N ILE A 211 9.13 -12.24 -2.07
CA ILE A 211 9.52 -11.33 -0.99
C ILE A 211 8.30 -10.95 -0.14
N ASN A 212 7.19 -10.61 -0.77
CA ASN A 212 6.03 -10.06 -0.06
C ASN A 212 5.31 -11.11 0.79
N LEU A 213 5.12 -12.34 0.30
CA LEU A 213 4.41 -13.37 1.09
C LEU A 213 5.12 -13.74 2.39
N PRO A 214 6.45 -13.93 2.45
CA PRO A 214 7.15 -14.07 3.73
C PRO A 214 6.93 -12.90 4.69
N ILE A 215 6.97 -11.67 4.17
CA ILE A 215 6.70 -10.46 4.96
C ILE A 215 5.27 -10.50 5.51
N GLU A 216 4.27 -10.76 4.67
CA GLU A 216 2.87 -10.84 5.06
C GLU A 216 2.62 -11.89 6.14
N LYS A 217 3.18 -13.11 5.96
CA LYS A 217 3.09 -14.19 6.96
C LYS A 217 3.69 -13.77 8.31
N TYR A 218 4.83 -13.10 8.28
CA TYR A 218 5.49 -12.62 9.49
C TYR A 218 4.67 -11.53 10.17
N LEU A 219 4.22 -10.52 9.42
CA LEU A 219 3.41 -9.42 9.96
C LEU A 219 2.06 -9.92 10.50
N GLU A 220 1.43 -10.89 9.83
CA GLU A 220 0.19 -11.50 10.34
C GLU A 220 0.44 -12.27 11.65
N SER A 221 1.59 -12.94 11.79
CA SER A 221 1.95 -13.60 13.05
C SER A 221 2.12 -12.60 14.21
N LEU A 222 2.74 -11.45 13.94
CA LEU A 222 2.86 -10.37 14.93
C LEU A 222 1.50 -9.79 15.30
N LYS A 223 0.60 -9.67 14.33
CA LYS A 223 -0.77 -9.22 14.57
C LYS A 223 -1.53 -10.17 15.49
N GLN A 224 -1.46 -11.46 15.22
CA GLN A 224 -2.10 -12.47 16.04
C GLN A 224 -1.56 -12.47 17.48
N GLU A 225 -0.25 -12.33 17.63
CA GLU A 225 0.38 -12.22 18.95
C GLU A 225 -0.04 -10.94 19.69
N TYR A 226 -0.02 -9.79 19.00
CA TYR A 226 -0.45 -8.51 19.55
C TYR A 226 -1.91 -8.55 20.03
N LEU A 227 -2.82 -9.05 19.19
CA LEU A 227 -4.24 -9.17 19.53
C LEU A 227 -4.46 -10.11 20.71
N LYS A 228 -3.80 -11.26 20.72
CA LYS A 228 -3.89 -12.21 21.84
C LYS A 228 -3.46 -11.57 23.17
N ASN A 229 -2.41 -10.79 23.16
CA ASN A 229 -1.92 -10.10 24.35
C ASN A 229 -2.82 -8.92 24.76
N SER A 230 -3.44 -8.24 23.82
CA SER A 230 -4.33 -7.10 24.05
C SER A 230 -5.71 -7.54 24.58
N ILE A 231 -6.28 -8.62 24.06
CA ILE A 231 -7.60 -9.14 24.47
C ILE A 231 -7.59 -9.69 25.91
N SER A 232 -6.43 -10.17 26.38
CA SER A 232 -6.32 -10.68 27.75
C SER A 232 -6.46 -9.59 28.83
N THR A 233 -6.48 -8.32 28.46
CA THR A 233 -6.44 -7.18 29.38
C THR A 233 -7.71 -6.32 29.40
N ARG A 234 -8.69 -6.48 28.48
CA ARG A 234 -9.77 -5.47 28.27
C ARG A 234 -11.14 -6.05 27.86
N SER A 235 -12.21 -5.33 28.21
CA SER A 235 -13.59 -5.66 27.84
C SER A 235 -14.46 -4.44 27.53
N ASN A 236 -14.42 -3.84 26.31
CA ASN A 236 -15.45 -2.93 25.76
C ASN A 236 -15.18 -2.48 24.31
N ASN A 237 -16.22 -2.14 23.52
CA ASN A 237 -16.16 -1.87 22.07
C ASN A 237 -15.41 -0.60 21.62
N GLN A 238 -15.23 0.42 22.46
CA GLN A 238 -14.38 1.59 22.15
C GLN A 238 -12.88 1.26 22.06
N GLU A 239 -12.52 0.10 22.60
CA GLU A 239 -11.15 -0.41 22.68
C GLU A 239 -10.63 -1.04 21.37
N ALA A 240 -11.52 -1.38 20.42
CA ALA A 240 -11.08 -2.01 19.17
C ALA A 240 -10.32 -1.04 18.26
N GLU A 241 -10.79 0.20 18.12
CA GLU A 241 -10.11 1.24 17.31
C GLU A 241 -8.76 1.63 17.91
N GLU A 242 -8.74 1.88 19.22
CA GLU A 242 -7.50 2.17 19.94
C GLU A 242 -6.50 0.99 19.83
N THR A 243 -6.99 -0.24 19.80
CA THR A 243 -6.16 -1.44 19.65
C THR A 243 -5.50 -1.49 18.28
N ILE A 244 -6.17 -1.03 17.23
CA ILE A 244 -5.65 -1.06 15.85
C ILE A 244 -4.66 0.10 15.62
N GLU A 245 -4.97 1.32 16.08
CA GLU A 245 -4.01 2.44 16.03
C GLU A 245 -2.73 2.08 16.80
N ASN A 246 -2.88 1.43 17.96
CA ASN A 246 -1.76 0.95 18.74
C ASN A 246 -1.00 -0.19 18.05
N TYR A 247 -1.71 -1.05 17.28
CA TYR A 247 -1.07 -2.10 16.48
C TYR A 247 -0.26 -1.50 15.33
N ASN A 248 -0.80 -0.53 14.58
CA ASN A 248 -0.06 0.11 13.49
C ASN A 248 1.23 0.76 14.01
N ARG A 249 1.15 1.50 15.12
CA ARG A 249 2.33 2.07 15.79
C ARG A 249 3.32 0.99 16.23
N TYR A 250 2.82 -0.11 16.80
CA TYR A 250 3.65 -1.24 17.16
C TYR A 250 4.39 -1.83 15.96
N ILE A 251 3.74 -1.98 14.80
CA ILE A 251 4.40 -2.47 13.59
C ILE A 251 5.44 -1.48 13.07
N GLU A 252 5.15 -0.18 13.06
CA GLU A 252 6.13 0.85 12.70
C GLU A 252 7.37 0.82 13.61
N GLU A 253 7.16 0.67 14.93
CA GLU A 253 8.25 0.52 15.89
C GLU A 253 9.06 -0.75 15.64
N VAL A 254 8.40 -1.88 15.37
CA VAL A 254 9.07 -3.16 15.04
C VAL A 254 9.91 -3.00 13.77
N GLN A 255 9.34 -2.45 12.70
CA GLN A 255 10.06 -2.26 11.43
C GLN A 255 11.25 -1.30 11.58
N SER A 256 11.07 -0.20 12.29
CA SER A 256 12.17 0.73 12.60
C SER A 256 13.31 0.06 13.38
N GLU A 257 12.96 -0.80 14.32
CA GLU A 257 13.96 -1.55 15.08
C GLU A 257 14.67 -2.60 14.22
N LEU A 258 13.97 -3.27 13.32
CA LEU A 258 14.57 -4.21 12.36
C LEU A 258 15.57 -3.51 11.43
N VAL A 259 15.24 -2.32 10.94
CA VAL A 259 16.17 -1.50 10.12
C VAL A 259 17.45 -1.19 10.90
N LYS A 260 17.33 -0.80 12.19
CA LYS A 260 18.51 -0.55 13.04
C LYS A 260 19.35 -1.81 13.25
N GLN A 261 18.71 -2.97 13.40
CA GLN A 261 19.41 -4.26 13.61
C GLN A 261 20.15 -4.72 12.38
N GLU A 262 19.65 -4.40 11.17
CA GLU A 262 20.31 -4.71 9.89
C GLU A 262 21.58 -3.89 9.66
N GLN A 263 21.74 -2.73 10.31
CA GLN A 263 22.98 -1.93 10.23
C GLN A 263 23.43 -1.71 8.79
N TYR A 264 22.54 -1.17 7.97
CA TYR A 264 22.79 -0.97 6.54
C TYR A 264 24.06 -0.15 6.29
N GLU A 265 24.91 -0.66 5.40
CA GLU A 265 25.96 0.11 4.73
C GLU A 265 25.36 0.77 3.49
N ILE A 266 25.39 2.10 3.44
CA ILE A 266 24.87 2.90 2.31
C ILE A 266 26.04 3.22 1.40
N PHE A 267 25.87 3.00 0.10
CA PHE A 267 26.84 3.29 -0.94
C PHE A 267 26.36 4.52 -1.72
N GLU A 268 27.23 5.53 -1.84
CA GLU A 268 26.97 6.75 -2.62
C GLU A 268 27.38 6.59 -4.10
#